data_e0c6b01a147e89f78b73782e526bb12c
#
_entry.id   e0c6b01a147e89f78b73782e526bb12c
#
_cell.length_a   1.000
_cell.length_b   1.000
_cell.length_c   1.000
_cell.angle_alpha   90.00
_cell.angle_beta   90.00
_cell.angle_gamma   90.00
#
_symmetry.space_group_name_H-M   'P 1'
#
loop_
_entity.id
_entity.type
_entity.pdbx_description
1 polymer ?
#
loop_
_entity_poly.entity_id
_entity_poly.type
_entity_poly.pdbx_seq_one_letter_code
_entity_poly.pdbx_strand_id
1 'polypeptide(L)' 'APPAPAKKAYKVGDIVNFHGGTHYYSSYPGARGYSARAGRARITLGPDCRGNGHAHPWHLIHVDGSSNVYGWVDEGTFD' A
#
# COMPACT_ATOMS: atom_id res chain seq x y z
N ALA A 1 25.35 -6.16 -6.58
CA ALA A 1 23.94 -6.47 -6.50
C ALA A 1 23.16 -5.20 -6.76
N PRO A 2 22.11 -5.29 -7.53
CA PRO A 2 21.30 -4.12 -7.68
C PRO A 2 20.83 -3.74 -6.29
N PRO A 3 20.89 -2.50 -5.97
CA PRO A 3 20.26 -2.07 -4.75
C PRO A 3 18.83 -2.57 -4.76
N ALA A 4 18.35 -2.90 -3.61
CA ALA A 4 16.94 -3.06 -3.47
C ALA A 4 16.32 -1.94 -4.29
N PRO A 5 15.31 -2.24 -5.08
CA PRO A 5 14.75 -1.24 -5.96
C PRO A 5 14.58 0.01 -5.15
N ALA A 6 15.21 1.01 -5.64
CA ALA A 6 15.10 2.29 -5.01
C ALA A 6 13.64 2.51 -4.75
N LYS A 7 13.32 2.80 -3.53
CA LYS A 7 11.99 3.20 -3.20
C LYS A 7 11.64 4.32 -4.14
N LYS A 8 10.75 4.07 -5.06
CA LYS A 8 10.25 5.14 -5.86
C LYS A 8 9.59 6.15 -4.94
N ALA A 9 9.74 7.40 -5.27
CA ALA A 9 9.08 8.44 -4.51
C ALA A 9 7.62 8.48 -4.93
N TYR A 10 6.82 7.61 -4.33
CA TYR A 10 5.38 7.61 -4.59
C TYR A 10 4.73 8.80 -3.92
N LYS A 11 3.61 9.21 -4.45
CA LYS A 11 2.84 10.30 -3.88
C LYS A 11 1.36 10.05 -4.06
N VAL A 12 0.57 10.75 -3.29
CA VAL A 12 -0.88 10.66 -3.36
C VAL A 12 -1.34 10.96 -4.78
N GLY A 13 -2.21 10.10 -5.28
CA GLY A 13 -2.72 10.20 -6.64
C GLY A 13 -2.04 9.28 -7.63
N ASP A 14 -0.89 8.70 -7.27
CA ASP A 14 -0.20 7.80 -8.18
C ASP A 14 -0.97 6.51 -8.36
N ILE A 15 -0.95 6.01 -9.58
CA ILE A 15 -1.51 4.69 -9.89
C ILE A 15 -0.36 3.69 -9.85
N VAL A 16 -0.58 2.62 -9.12
CA VAL A 16 0.45 1.59 -8.92
C VAL A 16 -0.17 0.22 -9.17
N ASN A 17 0.69 -0.78 -9.30
CA ASN A 17 0.26 -2.16 -9.43
C ASN A 17 0.44 -2.85 -8.09
N PHE A 18 -0.66 -3.11 -7.41
CA PHE A 18 -0.64 -3.83 -6.15
C PHE A 18 -0.44 -5.31 -6.44
N HIS A 19 0.51 -5.93 -5.75
CA HIS A 19 0.89 -7.32 -6.02
C HIS A 19 -0.04 -8.34 -5.37
N GLY A 20 -0.98 -7.88 -4.57
CA GLY A 20 -1.85 -8.79 -3.83
C GLY A 20 -1.31 -9.07 -2.44
N GLY A 21 -2.13 -9.67 -1.62
CA GLY A 21 -1.76 -10.01 -0.26
C GLY A 21 -2.74 -9.40 0.72
N THR A 22 -2.23 -8.74 1.73
CA THR A 22 -3.06 -8.21 2.81
C THR A 22 -3.12 -6.70 2.76
N HIS A 23 -4.29 -6.15 2.98
CA HIS A 23 -4.44 -4.74 3.31
C HIS A 23 -4.93 -4.62 4.75
N TYR A 24 -4.61 -3.52 5.38
CA TYR A 24 -4.86 -3.33 6.81
C TYR A 24 -5.77 -2.13 7.02
N TYR A 25 -6.48 -2.14 8.15
CA TYR A 25 -7.42 -1.06 8.47
C TYR A 25 -6.73 0.20 8.94
N SER A 26 -5.47 0.11 9.35
CA SER A 26 -4.70 1.28 9.75
C SER A 26 -3.24 1.11 9.41
N SER A 27 -2.48 2.20 9.50
CA SER A 27 -1.05 2.18 9.26
C SER A 27 -0.25 1.63 10.44
N TYR A 28 -0.87 1.41 11.56
CA TYR A 28 -0.17 1.05 12.79
C TYR A 28 0.08 -0.45 12.88
N PRO A 29 1.17 -0.85 13.54
CA PRO A 29 1.41 -2.27 13.78
C PRO A 29 0.26 -2.87 14.59
N GLY A 30 -0.08 -4.11 14.27
CA GLY A 30 -1.20 -4.76 14.94
C GLY A 30 -2.56 -4.48 14.32
N ALA A 31 -2.61 -3.69 13.27
CA ALA A 31 -3.86 -3.45 12.58
C ALA A 31 -4.41 -4.74 12.00
N ARG A 32 -5.74 -4.82 11.97
CA ARG A 32 -6.40 -5.98 11.38
C ARG A 32 -6.23 -5.95 9.88
N GLY A 33 -5.88 -7.09 9.29
CA GLY A 33 -5.66 -7.22 7.87
C GLY A 33 -6.67 -8.13 7.21
N TYR A 34 -6.88 -7.90 5.94
CA TYR A 34 -7.80 -8.68 5.11
C TYR A 34 -7.15 -8.95 3.77
N SER A 35 -7.53 -10.07 3.16
CA SER A 35 -6.99 -10.42 1.84
C SER A 35 -7.43 -9.43 0.78
N ALA A 36 -6.51 -9.13 -0.12
CA ALA A 36 -6.79 -8.28 -1.27
C ALA A 36 -6.11 -8.89 -2.49
N ARG A 37 -6.80 -8.87 -3.61
CA ARG A 37 -6.22 -9.41 -4.84
C ARG A 37 -5.35 -8.36 -5.52
N ALA A 38 -4.41 -8.84 -6.32
CA ALA A 38 -3.56 -7.97 -7.12
C ALA A 38 -4.38 -7.17 -8.13
N GLY A 39 -3.87 -6.04 -8.52
CA GLY A 39 -4.50 -5.21 -9.54
C GLY A 39 -4.09 -3.77 -9.39
N ARG A 40 -4.64 -2.95 -10.24
CA ARG A 40 -4.33 -1.53 -10.20
C ARG A 40 -4.95 -0.86 -9.01
N ALA A 41 -4.19 0.03 -8.41
CA ALA A 41 -4.61 0.75 -7.24
C ALA A 41 -4.12 2.19 -7.31
N ARG A 42 -4.77 3.05 -6.53
CA ARG A 42 -4.37 4.44 -6.41
C ARG A 42 -3.94 4.71 -4.99
N ILE A 43 -2.85 5.42 -4.85
CA ILE A 43 -2.39 5.88 -3.54
C ILE A 43 -3.25 7.06 -3.12
N THR A 44 -3.90 6.93 -1.97
CA THR A 44 -4.75 8.01 -1.46
C THR A 44 -4.17 8.67 -0.23
N LEU A 45 -3.28 7.99 0.48
CA LEU A 45 -2.59 8.56 1.63
C LEU A 45 -1.21 7.91 1.72
N GLY A 46 -0.27 8.63 2.28
CA GLY A 46 1.03 8.08 2.59
C GLY A 46 2.19 8.96 2.15
N PRO A 47 3.39 8.62 2.58
CA PRO A 47 3.62 7.59 3.59
C PRO A 47 3.20 8.08 4.97
N ASP A 48 2.52 7.22 5.71
CA ASP A 48 2.10 7.57 7.06
C ASP A 48 3.22 7.27 8.04
N CYS A 49 3.85 8.31 8.51
CA CYS A 49 5.00 8.21 9.40
C CYS A 49 4.71 8.76 10.79
N ARG A 50 3.45 8.85 11.16
CA ARG A 50 3.09 9.42 12.45
C ARG A 50 3.23 8.39 13.56
N GLY A 51 3.74 8.85 14.67
CA GLY A 51 3.90 8.01 15.85
C GLY A 51 4.72 6.78 15.55
N ASN A 52 4.26 5.64 16.00
CA ASN A 52 4.90 4.36 15.76
C ASN A 52 4.24 3.59 14.61
N GLY A 53 3.52 4.27 13.78
CA GLY A 53 2.70 3.64 12.75
C GLY A 53 3.51 2.97 11.70
N HIS A 54 4.10 3.33 10.88
CA HIS A 54 5.04 2.91 9.84
C HIS A 54 4.96 1.46 9.36
N ALA A 55 4.21 0.61 10.00
CA ALA A 55 4.14 -0.79 9.59
C ALA A 55 3.45 -0.93 8.24
N HIS A 56 2.43 -0.12 8.01
CA HIS A 56 1.64 -0.15 6.78
C HIS A 56 1.46 1.29 6.29
N PRO A 57 2.49 1.87 5.67
CA PRO A 57 2.51 3.34 5.50
C PRO A 57 1.67 3.86 4.33
N TRP A 58 1.23 3.02 3.42
CA TRP A 58 0.56 3.48 2.20
C TRP A 58 -0.90 3.07 2.20
N HIS A 59 -1.79 4.01 1.89
CA HIS A 59 -3.20 3.70 1.72
C HIS A 59 -3.52 3.60 0.23
N LEU A 60 -4.06 2.46 -0.16
CA LEU A 60 -4.44 2.21 -1.54
C LEU A 60 -5.94 1.95 -1.64
N ILE A 61 -6.49 2.33 -2.77
CA ILE A 61 -7.86 1.97 -3.12
C ILE A 61 -7.84 1.34 -4.51
N HIS A 62 -8.79 0.44 -4.76
CA HIS A 62 -8.88 -0.15 -6.09
C HIS A 62 -9.25 0.90 -7.13
N VAL A 63 -8.82 0.66 -8.34
CA VAL A 63 -9.14 1.50 -9.49
C VAL A 63 -9.96 0.63 -10.43
N ASP A 64 -11.12 1.12 -10.82
CA ASP A 64 -12.02 0.46 -11.80
C ASP A 64 -12.30 -1.01 -11.51
N GLY A 65 -12.19 -1.43 -10.26
CA GLY A 65 -12.48 -2.81 -9.90
C GLY A 65 -11.40 -3.83 -10.24
N SER A 66 -10.24 -3.36 -10.69
CA SER A 66 -9.16 -4.28 -11.07
C SER A 66 -8.51 -4.96 -9.87
N SER A 67 -8.73 -4.46 -8.67
CA SER A 67 -8.24 -5.08 -7.44
C SER A 67 -9.30 -4.92 -6.37
N ASN A 68 -9.12 -5.59 -5.24
CA ASN A 68 -10.00 -5.36 -4.09
C ASN A 68 -9.27 -4.71 -2.92
N VAL A 69 -8.11 -4.13 -3.17
CA VAL A 69 -7.39 -3.44 -2.12
C VAL A 69 -8.12 -2.16 -1.75
N TYR A 70 -8.34 -1.98 -0.46
CA TYR A 70 -8.94 -0.76 0.05
C TYR A 70 -8.48 -0.61 1.49
N GLY A 71 -7.27 -0.13 1.68
CA GLY A 71 -6.72 0.00 3.01
C GLY A 71 -5.23 0.27 2.97
N TRP A 72 -4.60 0.09 4.10
CA TRP A 72 -3.17 0.36 4.27
C TRP A 72 -2.38 -0.88 3.90
N VAL A 73 -1.27 -0.68 3.26
CA VAL A 73 -0.41 -1.79 2.81
C VAL A 73 1.04 -1.51 3.16
N ASP A 74 1.80 -2.58 3.22
CA ASP A 74 3.24 -2.49 3.49
C ASP A 74 3.97 -1.95 2.29
N GLU A 75 5.09 -1.31 2.56
CA GLU A 75 5.97 -0.89 1.50
C GLU A 75 6.52 -2.12 0.78
N GLY A 76 6.64 -2.02 -0.54
CA GLY A 76 7.11 -3.14 -1.33
C GLY A 76 6.02 -4.08 -1.82
N THR A 77 4.76 -3.84 -1.46
CA THR A 77 3.66 -4.67 -1.93
C THR A 77 3.06 -4.18 -3.24
N PHE A 78 3.62 -3.14 -3.79
CA PHE A 78 3.17 -2.57 -5.06
C PHE A 78 4.33 -1.91 -5.79
N ASP A 79 4.13 -1.62 -7.05
CA ASP A 79 5.12 -0.88 -7.85
C ASP A 79 4.49 -0.02 -8.98
#